data_7a4e0920c84043169272ced2e107fd39
#
_entry.id   7a4e0920c84043169272ced2e107fd39
#
_cell.length_a   1.000
_cell.length_b   1.000
_cell.length_c   1.000
_cell.angle_alpha   90.00
_cell.angle_beta   90.00
_cell.angle_gamma   90.00
#
_symmetry.space_group_name_H-M   'P 1'
#
loop_
_entity.id
_entity.type
_entity.pdbx_description
1 polymer ?
#
loop_
_entity_poly.entity_id
_entity_poly.type
_entity_poly.pdbx_seq_one_letter_code
_entity_poly.pdbx_strand_id
1 'polypeptide(L)'
;MSAAREVAVIAGGVGAARFLRAMRLSDTNHAVTALVNTGDDTVVNGLHVSPDIDTVIYTLANAIDPERGWGLSDETWVTMQSHARYVGVRPQHSTAANDWFNLGDRDMATHLYRTTRLAEGASLSEVTREIAQAWNVPYTIVPMTDSRVETRVTLADDATSPDGHRYERGETISFQEYFVRLRHAVAVAELQFAGAASATPNGLDT
;
A
#
# COMPACT_ATOMS: atom_id res chain seq x y z
N MET A 1 26.06 5.12 27.98
CA MET A 1 24.91 5.45 27.09
C MET A 1 25.48 5.52 25.67
N SER A 2 25.02 4.67 24.75
CA SER A 2 25.42 4.76 23.34
C SER A 2 24.91 6.08 22.76
N ALA A 3 25.71 6.75 21.93
CA ALA A 3 25.26 7.96 21.25
C ALA A 3 24.05 7.63 20.36
N ALA A 4 23.07 8.53 20.33
CA ALA A 4 21.96 8.44 19.38
C ALA A 4 22.54 8.41 17.96
N ARG A 5 22.07 7.49 17.12
CA ARG A 5 22.49 7.39 15.73
C ARG A 5 21.30 7.67 14.83
N GLU A 6 21.57 8.26 13.69
CA GLU A 6 20.61 8.30 12.59
C GLU A 6 20.65 6.97 11.85
N VAL A 7 19.50 6.40 11.59
CA VAL A 7 19.34 5.09 10.95
C VAL A 7 18.31 5.22 9.83
N ALA A 8 18.75 4.95 8.60
CA ALA A 8 17.85 4.81 7.45
C ALA A 8 17.51 3.34 7.24
N VAL A 9 16.23 3.04 7.02
CA VAL A 9 15.73 1.70 6.71
C VAL A 9 14.97 1.73 5.40
N ILE A 10 15.47 1.01 4.39
CA ILE A 10 14.71 0.77 3.16
C ILE A 10 13.64 -0.27 3.47
N ALA A 11 12.39 0.10 3.33
CA ALA A 11 11.24 -0.67 3.77
C ALA A 11 10.28 -0.97 2.62
N GLY A 12 9.83 -2.21 2.55
CA GLY A 12 8.59 -2.60 1.86
C GLY A 12 7.49 -2.80 2.92
N GLY A 13 6.58 -3.76 2.68
CA GLY A 13 5.43 -4.01 3.55
C GLY A 13 5.71 -4.76 4.85
N VAL A 14 5.04 -5.89 5.04
CA VAL A 14 4.91 -6.62 6.31
C VAL A 14 6.26 -6.97 6.97
N GLY A 15 7.23 -7.43 6.19
CA GLY A 15 8.55 -7.83 6.74
C GLY A 15 9.31 -6.66 7.33
N ALA A 16 9.39 -5.55 6.61
CA ALA A 16 10.05 -4.33 7.05
C ALA A 16 9.30 -3.67 8.23
N ALA A 17 7.98 -3.66 8.19
CA ALA A 17 7.14 -3.15 9.29
C ALA A 17 7.41 -3.89 10.61
N ARG A 18 7.51 -5.23 10.56
CA ARG A 18 7.88 -6.05 11.73
C ARG A 18 9.29 -5.76 12.24
N PHE A 19 10.24 -5.57 11.34
CA PHE A 19 11.62 -5.18 11.69
C PHE A 19 11.65 -3.81 12.39
N LEU A 20 10.99 -2.80 11.83
CA LEU A 20 10.88 -1.46 12.41
C LEU A 20 10.21 -1.50 13.80
N ARG A 21 9.18 -2.33 13.97
CA ARG A 21 8.55 -2.55 15.28
C ARG A 21 9.52 -3.20 16.27
N ALA A 22 10.30 -4.17 15.85
CA ALA A 22 11.30 -4.80 16.71
C ALA A 22 12.39 -3.79 17.14
N MET A 23 12.85 -2.93 16.24
CA MET A 23 13.75 -1.83 16.57
C MET A 23 13.16 -0.91 17.63
N ARG A 24 11.88 -0.54 17.48
CA ARG A 24 11.17 0.30 18.47
C ARG A 24 11.11 -0.35 19.85
N LEU A 25 10.86 -1.67 19.91
CA LEU A 25 10.74 -2.41 21.18
C LEU A 25 12.09 -2.66 21.84
N SER A 26 13.20 -2.58 21.11
CA SER A 26 14.54 -2.76 21.66
C SER A 26 15.10 -1.53 22.38
N ASP A 27 14.28 -0.49 22.56
CA ASP A 27 14.59 0.76 23.27
C ASP A 27 15.91 1.42 22.80
N THR A 28 16.16 1.35 21.50
CA THR A 28 17.31 2.03 20.90
C THR A 28 16.96 3.52 20.74
N ASN A 29 17.74 4.38 21.37
CA ASN A 29 17.62 5.84 21.23
C ASN A 29 18.19 6.29 19.86
N HIS A 30 17.58 5.80 18.76
CA HIS A 30 17.97 6.13 17.39
C HIS A 30 16.89 6.99 16.72
N ALA A 31 17.33 8.00 15.96
CA ALA A 31 16.48 8.68 15.01
C ALA A 31 16.32 7.77 13.78
N VAL A 32 15.12 7.23 13.55
CA VAL A 32 14.87 6.27 12.47
C VAL A 32 14.05 6.93 11.39
N THR A 33 14.55 6.86 10.16
CA THR A 33 13.82 7.20 8.93
C THR A 33 13.57 5.93 8.13
N ALA A 34 12.31 5.62 7.85
CA ALA A 34 11.91 4.52 6.98
C ALA A 34 11.58 5.07 5.59
N LEU A 35 12.40 4.68 4.59
CA LEU A 35 12.15 4.96 3.18
C LEU A 35 11.31 3.82 2.62
N VAL A 36 10.02 4.09 2.34
CA VAL A 36 9.03 3.06 2.07
C VAL A 36 8.72 2.96 0.58
N ASN A 37 8.61 1.73 0.09
CA ASN A 37 8.22 1.41 -1.28
C ASN A 37 6.83 1.96 -1.61
N THR A 38 6.68 2.47 -2.84
CA THR A 38 5.40 2.93 -3.43
C THR A 38 5.09 2.23 -4.75
N GLY A 39 5.91 1.23 -5.12
CA GLY A 39 5.77 0.54 -6.40
C GLY A 39 4.50 -0.33 -6.52
N ASP A 40 3.84 -0.60 -5.40
CA ASP A 40 2.56 -1.31 -5.33
C ASP A 40 1.36 -0.40 -5.00
N ASP A 41 1.58 0.92 -4.96
CA ASP A 41 0.51 1.89 -4.82
C ASP A 41 -0.51 1.74 -5.96
N THR A 42 -1.78 1.87 -5.62
CA THR A 42 -2.86 1.63 -6.57
C THR A 42 -4.05 2.56 -6.32
N VAL A 43 -5.00 2.55 -7.26
CA VAL A 43 -6.29 3.25 -7.10
C VAL A 43 -7.40 2.21 -7.11
N VAL A 44 -8.13 2.12 -6.01
CA VAL A 44 -9.26 1.20 -5.82
C VAL A 44 -10.51 2.02 -5.57
N ASN A 45 -11.53 1.84 -6.41
CA ASN A 45 -12.80 2.57 -6.30
C ASN A 45 -12.62 4.11 -6.22
N GLY A 46 -11.60 4.64 -6.90
CA GLY A 46 -11.27 6.07 -6.88
C GLY A 46 -10.41 6.53 -5.70
N LEU A 47 -10.10 5.65 -4.76
CA LEU A 47 -9.27 5.94 -3.59
C LEU A 47 -7.81 5.55 -3.83
N HIS A 48 -6.88 6.44 -3.49
CA HIS A 48 -5.45 6.16 -3.47
C HIS A 48 -5.10 5.28 -2.27
N VAL A 49 -4.54 4.11 -2.54
CA VAL A 49 -4.12 3.08 -1.58
C VAL A 49 -2.62 2.91 -1.69
N SER A 50 -1.91 3.01 -0.58
CA SER A 50 -0.45 2.82 -0.48
C SER A 50 -0.15 1.69 0.50
N PRO A 51 -0.23 0.42 0.07
CA PRO A 51 -0.26 -0.75 0.96
C PRO A 51 0.96 -0.86 1.88
N ASP A 52 2.16 -0.60 1.37
CA ASP A 52 3.39 -0.70 2.13
C ASP A 52 3.50 0.42 3.18
N ILE A 53 3.16 1.66 2.81
CA ILE A 53 3.14 2.81 3.72
C ILE A 53 2.14 2.55 4.85
N ASP A 54 0.92 2.12 4.53
CA ASP A 54 -0.14 1.86 5.49
C ASP A 54 0.24 0.73 6.45
N THR A 55 0.80 -0.35 5.92
CA THR A 55 1.30 -1.47 6.73
C THR A 55 2.39 -1.03 7.73
N VAL A 56 3.33 -0.19 7.30
CA VAL A 56 4.38 0.35 8.19
C VAL A 56 3.77 1.24 9.26
N ILE A 57 2.91 2.19 8.89
CA ILE A 57 2.27 3.13 9.83
C ILE A 57 1.42 2.37 10.85
N TYR A 58 0.53 1.47 10.40
CA TYR A 58 -0.36 0.73 11.29
C TYR A 58 0.39 -0.22 12.22
N THR A 59 1.47 -0.84 11.72
CA THR A 59 2.34 -1.68 12.58
C THR A 59 3.02 -0.87 13.68
N LEU A 60 3.57 0.29 13.34
CA LEU A 60 4.24 1.16 14.31
C LEU A 60 3.26 1.83 15.27
N ALA A 61 2.03 2.06 14.86
CA ALA A 61 0.94 2.54 15.71
C ALA A 61 0.32 1.44 16.61
N ASN A 62 0.74 0.17 16.48
CA ASN A 62 0.13 -1.01 17.10
C ASN A 62 -1.37 -1.18 16.75
N ALA A 63 -1.77 -0.75 15.57
CA ALA A 63 -3.14 -0.81 15.08
C ALA A 63 -3.34 -1.87 13.98
N ILE A 64 -2.24 -2.50 13.53
CA ILE A 64 -2.26 -3.56 12.52
C ILE A 64 -3.04 -4.79 13.00
N ASP A 65 -3.74 -5.46 12.10
CA ASP A 65 -4.31 -6.79 12.40
C ASP A 65 -3.17 -7.81 12.56
N PRO A 66 -3.05 -8.45 13.75
CA PRO A 66 -1.92 -9.31 14.04
C PRO A 66 -1.96 -10.65 13.30
N GLU A 67 -3.14 -11.11 12.88
CA GLU A 67 -3.32 -12.38 12.18
C GLU A 67 -3.02 -12.23 10.68
N ARG A 68 -3.57 -11.20 10.06
CA ARG A 68 -3.34 -10.92 8.65
C ARG A 68 -1.97 -10.31 8.39
N GLY A 69 -1.48 -9.48 9.31
CA GLY A 69 -0.23 -8.72 9.17
C GLY A 69 -0.34 -7.51 8.24
N TRP A 70 -1.56 -7.14 7.82
CA TRP A 70 -1.90 -5.95 7.04
C TRP A 70 -3.32 -5.47 7.39
N GLY A 71 -3.64 -4.23 7.06
CA GLY A 71 -4.90 -3.60 7.43
C GLY A 71 -5.03 -3.34 8.93
N LEU A 72 -6.14 -2.75 9.34
CA LEU A 72 -6.39 -2.41 10.73
C LEU A 72 -7.02 -3.59 11.50
N SER A 73 -6.75 -3.67 12.80
CA SER A 73 -7.48 -4.56 13.71
C SER A 73 -8.95 -4.11 13.82
N ASP A 74 -9.83 -5.04 14.19
CA ASP A 74 -11.26 -4.81 14.39
C ASP A 74 -11.97 -4.15 13.18
N GLU A 75 -11.53 -4.52 11.97
CA GLU A 75 -12.15 -4.05 10.74
C GLU A 75 -13.54 -4.65 10.51
N THR A 76 -14.38 -3.86 9.86
CA THR A 76 -15.63 -4.30 9.25
C THR A 76 -15.61 -4.02 7.75
N TRP A 77 -16.53 -4.63 7.00
CA TRP A 77 -16.60 -4.51 5.53
C TRP A 77 -18.00 -4.13 5.05
N VAL A 78 -18.72 -3.35 5.84
CA VAL A 78 -20.13 -2.98 5.55
C VAL A 78 -20.20 -2.14 4.26
N THR A 79 -19.23 -1.24 4.06
CA THR A 79 -19.17 -0.41 2.86
C THR A 79 -18.92 -1.27 1.62
N MET A 80 -17.94 -2.19 1.66
CA MET A 80 -17.63 -3.07 0.52
C MET A 80 -18.80 -4.03 0.22
N GLN A 81 -19.44 -4.59 1.24
CA GLN A 81 -20.67 -5.39 1.07
C GLN A 81 -21.80 -4.60 0.42
N SER A 82 -21.97 -3.33 0.82
CA SER A 82 -22.95 -2.44 0.23
C SER A 82 -22.61 -2.07 -1.21
N HIS A 83 -21.32 -1.91 -1.49
CA HIS A 83 -20.77 -1.57 -2.80
C HIS A 83 -20.94 -2.70 -3.81
N ALA A 84 -20.87 -3.95 -3.36
CA ALA A 84 -21.03 -5.16 -4.18
C ALA A 84 -22.37 -5.19 -4.97
N ARG A 85 -23.42 -4.50 -4.50
CA ARG A 85 -24.71 -4.40 -5.23
C ARG A 85 -24.57 -3.74 -6.59
N TYR A 86 -23.56 -2.90 -6.80
CA TYR A 86 -23.34 -2.18 -8.05
C TYR A 86 -22.58 -2.99 -9.10
N VAL A 87 -21.95 -4.09 -8.72
CA VAL A 87 -21.17 -4.97 -9.62
C VAL A 87 -22.02 -5.44 -10.80
N GLY A 88 -23.28 -5.87 -10.52
CA GLY A 88 -24.18 -6.40 -11.53
C GLY A 88 -24.78 -5.36 -12.49
N VAL A 89 -24.65 -4.07 -12.19
CA VAL A 89 -25.25 -2.98 -12.99
C VAL A 89 -24.20 -2.06 -13.62
N ARG A 90 -22.92 -2.19 -13.24
CA ARG A 90 -21.85 -1.37 -13.83
C ARG A 90 -21.65 -1.73 -15.29
N PRO A 91 -21.25 -0.78 -16.16
CA PRO A 91 -20.82 -1.10 -17.52
C PRO A 91 -19.60 -2.04 -17.51
N GLN A 92 -19.49 -2.89 -18.54
CA GLN A 92 -18.46 -3.94 -18.63
C GLN A 92 -17.02 -3.42 -18.46
N HIS A 93 -16.73 -2.20 -18.94
CA HIS A 93 -15.39 -1.60 -18.85
C HIS A 93 -15.20 -0.65 -17.67
N SER A 94 -16.18 -0.58 -16.77
CA SER A 94 -16.12 0.29 -15.60
C SER A 94 -15.23 -0.33 -14.51
N THR A 95 -14.35 0.47 -13.93
CA THR A 95 -13.57 0.13 -12.72
C THR A 95 -14.32 0.42 -11.42
N ALA A 96 -15.54 1.00 -11.52
CA ALA A 96 -16.39 1.22 -10.36
C ALA A 96 -16.82 -0.12 -9.75
N ALA A 97 -17.03 -0.13 -8.46
CA ALA A 97 -17.42 -1.33 -7.71
C ALA A 97 -16.44 -2.51 -7.91
N ASN A 98 -15.14 -2.22 -7.76
CA ASN A 98 -14.13 -3.26 -7.67
C ASN A 98 -14.45 -4.13 -6.43
N ASP A 99 -14.60 -5.44 -6.64
CA ASP A 99 -15.08 -6.40 -5.65
C ASP A 99 -14.00 -7.41 -5.21
N TRP A 100 -12.86 -7.43 -5.89
CA TRP A 100 -11.74 -8.32 -5.54
C TRP A 100 -10.76 -7.69 -4.55
N PHE A 101 -10.69 -6.36 -4.46
CA PHE A 101 -9.86 -5.66 -3.47
C PHE A 101 -10.75 -5.16 -2.33
N ASN A 102 -10.68 -5.83 -1.20
CA ASN A 102 -11.56 -5.54 -0.07
C ASN A 102 -10.92 -4.50 0.87
N LEU A 103 -11.50 -3.31 0.93
CA LEU A 103 -11.09 -2.23 1.82
C LEU A 103 -11.87 -2.29 3.13
N GLY A 104 -11.19 -2.25 4.26
CA GLY A 104 -11.83 -2.15 5.56
C GLY A 104 -12.52 -0.81 5.78
N ASP A 105 -13.60 -0.77 6.55
CA ASP A 105 -14.36 0.47 6.81
C ASP A 105 -13.53 1.52 7.55
N ARG A 106 -12.63 1.07 8.47
CA ARG A 106 -11.71 1.95 9.20
C ARG A 106 -10.54 2.40 8.34
N ASP A 107 -9.96 1.47 7.59
CA ASP A 107 -8.84 1.73 6.67
C ASP A 107 -9.26 2.72 5.56
N MET A 108 -10.51 2.65 5.14
CA MET A 108 -11.09 3.58 4.16
C MET A 108 -10.96 5.05 4.58
N ALA A 109 -10.95 5.36 5.87
CA ALA A 109 -10.76 6.73 6.35
C ALA A 109 -9.36 7.27 5.97
N THR A 110 -8.32 6.45 6.07
CA THR A 110 -6.96 6.79 5.63
C THR A 110 -6.90 7.04 4.14
N HIS A 111 -7.55 6.17 3.34
CA HIS A 111 -7.57 6.31 1.89
C HIS A 111 -8.36 7.54 1.43
N LEU A 112 -9.48 7.86 2.08
CA LEU A 112 -10.25 9.08 1.83
C LEU A 112 -9.42 10.33 2.12
N TYR A 113 -8.74 10.37 3.26
CA TYR A 113 -7.86 11.48 3.62
C TYR A 113 -6.75 11.65 2.59
N ARG A 114 -6.01 10.57 2.30
CA ARG A 114 -4.93 10.58 1.30
C ARG A 114 -5.42 11.06 -0.06
N THR A 115 -6.52 10.51 -0.55
CA THR A 115 -7.08 10.86 -1.86
C THR A 115 -7.45 12.33 -1.93
N THR A 116 -8.11 12.85 -0.88
CA THR A 116 -8.49 14.27 -0.82
C THR A 116 -7.27 15.17 -0.84
N ARG A 117 -6.26 14.89 0.00
CA ARG A 117 -5.05 15.71 0.08
C ARG A 117 -4.24 15.71 -1.23
N LEU A 118 -4.12 14.55 -1.87
CA LEU A 118 -3.47 14.46 -3.19
C LEU A 118 -4.24 15.26 -4.25
N ALA A 119 -5.57 15.24 -4.22
CA ALA A 119 -6.42 16.03 -5.11
C ALA A 119 -6.30 17.55 -4.85
N GLU A 120 -5.99 17.96 -3.63
CA GLU A 120 -5.68 19.35 -3.26
C GLU A 120 -4.28 19.80 -3.71
N GLY A 121 -3.47 18.89 -4.24
CA GLY A 121 -2.11 19.14 -4.74
C GLY A 121 -0.98 18.91 -3.73
N ALA A 122 -1.28 18.30 -2.58
CA ALA A 122 -0.24 17.87 -1.64
C ALA A 122 0.59 16.72 -2.24
N SER A 123 1.88 16.66 -1.91
CA SER A 123 2.74 15.53 -2.27
C SER A 123 2.43 14.29 -1.41
N LEU A 124 2.77 13.10 -1.89
CA LEU A 124 2.62 11.87 -1.12
C LEU A 124 3.43 11.92 0.19
N SER A 125 4.60 12.55 0.16
CA SER A 125 5.45 12.75 1.35
C SER A 125 4.76 13.62 2.41
N GLU A 126 4.10 14.71 2.01
CA GLU A 126 3.33 15.56 2.93
C GLU A 126 2.18 14.78 3.55
N VAL A 127 1.40 14.07 2.73
CA VAL A 127 0.26 13.28 3.18
C VAL A 127 0.70 12.14 4.10
N THR A 128 1.79 11.45 3.76
CA THR A 128 2.35 10.37 4.59
C THR A 128 2.77 10.89 5.96
N ARG A 129 3.43 12.05 6.01
CA ARG A 129 3.81 12.70 7.27
C ARG A 129 2.58 13.06 8.12
N GLU A 130 1.53 13.62 7.50
CA GLU A 130 0.27 13.97 8.18
C GLU A 130 -0.41 12.71 8.76
N ILE A 131 -0.49 11.62 8.00
CA ILE A 131 -1.06 10.34 8.45
C ILE A 131 -0.21 9.75 9.57
N ALA A 132 1.12 9.69 9.43
CA ALA A 132 2.02 9.18 10.47
C ALA A 132 1.88 9.97 11.79
N GLN A 133 1.73 11.29 11.69
CA GLN A 133 1.47 12.16 12.84
C GLN A 133 0.12 11.86 13.50
N ALA A 134 -0.95 11.69 12.72
CA ALA A 134 -2.28 11.35 13.24
C ALA A 134 -2.30 9.99 13.96
N TRP A 135 -1.46 9.05 13.52
CA TRP A 135 -1.29 7.74 14.13
C TRP A 135 -0.22 7.72 15.27
N ASN A 136 0.37 8.85 15.62
CA ASN A 136 1.44 8.98 16.63
C ASN A 136 2.63 8.04 16.36
N VAL A 137 3.01 7.88 15.10
CA VAL A 137 4.17 7.06 14.72
C VAL A 137 5.45 7.77 15.13
N PRO A 138 6.36 7.10 15.88
CA PRO A 138 7.55 7.74 16.44
C PRO A 138 8.71 7.91 15.45
N TYR A 139 8.61 7.27 14.27
CA TYR A 139 9.63 7.29 13.22
C TYR A 139 9.23 8.21 12.07
N THR A 140 10.22 8.73 11.37
CA THR A 140 9.97 9.45 10.11
C THR A 140 9.67 8.43 9.01
N ILE A 141 8.52 8.57 8.37
CA ILE A 141 8.10 7.72 7.25
C ILE A 141 8.16 8.55 5.97
N VAL A 142 8.95 8.10 5.02
CA VAL A 142 9.19 8.80 3.74
C VAL A 142 8.86 7.84 2.59
N PRO A 143 7.95 8.20 1.67
CA PRO A 143 7.78 7.47 0.43
C PRO A 143 9.06 7.50 -0.42
N MET A 144 9.37 6.44 -1.13
CA MET A 144 10.55 6.43 -2.03
C MET A 144 10.45 7.48 -3.14
N THR A 145 9.23 7.84 -3.53
CA THR A 145 8.94 8.87 -4.55
C THR A 145 7.58 9.50 -4.30
N ASP A 146 7.45 10.78 -4.67
CA ASP A 146 6.16 11.47 -4.76
C ASP A 146 5.49 11.29 -6.14
N SER A 147 6.25 10.74 -7.09
CA SER A 147 5.72 10.43 -8.42
C SER A 147 4.88 9.16 -8.38
N ARG A 148 3.81 9.15 -9.16
CA ARG A 148 3.03 7.92 -9.32
C ARG A 148 3.85 6.90 -10.09
N VAL A 149 4.12 5.77 -9.46
CA VAL A 149 4.74 4.58 -10.05
C VAL A 149 3.87 3.38 -9.78
N GLU A 150 3.83 2.46 -10.73
CA GLU A 150 3.06 1.22 -10.62
C GLU A 150 3.93 0.04 -11.07
N THR A 151 3.95 -1.01 -10.30
CA THR A 151 4.47 -2.29 -10.76
C THR A 151 3.41 -3.00 -11.59
N ARG A 152 3.77 -3.36 -12.81
CA ARG A 152 2.95 -4.11 -13.75
C ARG A 152 3.52 -5.50 -13.94
N VAL A 153 2.64 -6.49 -14.01
CA VAL A 153 2.98 -7.92 -14.14
C VAL A 153 2.41 -8.45 -15.43
N THR A 154 3.26 -8.98 -16.31
CA THR A 154 2.83 -9.70 -17.51
C THR A 154 2.79 -11.20 -17.20
N LEU A 155 1.67 -11.84 -17.46
CA LEU A 155 1.45 -13.25 -17.14
C LEU A 155 2.14 -14.16 -18.17
N ALA A 156 2.79 -15.22 -17.68
CA ALA A 156 3.45 -16.21 -18.54
C ALA A 156 2.48 -17.25 -19.12
N ASP A 157 1.34 -17.49 -18.47
CA ASP A 157 0.35 -18.49 -18.84
C ASP A 157 -1.07 -17.94 -18.63
N ASP A 158 -2.06 -18.61 -19.22
CA ASP A 158 -3.48 -18.37 -18.95
C ASP A 158 -3.78 -18.66 -17.48
N ALA A 159 -4.65 -17.87 -16.89
CA ALA A 159 -5.02 -18.02 -15.50
C ALA A 159 -6.52 -17.77 -15.26
N THR A 160 -7.02 -18.31 -14.16
CA THR A 160 -8.38 -18.00 -13.68
C THR A 160 -8.28 -17.69 -12.20
N SER A 161 -8.76 -16.51 -11.79
CA SER A 161 -8.81 -16.13 -10.40
C SER A 161 -9.88 -16.90 -9.62
N PRO A 162 -9.81 -16.95 -8.28
CA PRO A 162 -10.81 -17.64 -7.45
C PRO A 162 -12.25 -17.14 -7.62
N ASP A 163 -12.41 -15.87 -8.00
CA ASP A 163 -13.72 -15.25 -8.32
C ASP A 163 -14.18 -15.53 -9.76
N GLY A 164 -13.42 -16.33 -10.54
CA GLY A 164 -13.80 -16.81 -11.86
C GLY A 164 -13.41 -15.88 -13.01
N HIS A 165 -12.67 -14.80 -12.77
CA HIS A 165 -12.16 -13.93 -13.82
C HIS A 165 -11.02 -14.64 -14.59
N ARG A 166 -11.05 -14.56 -15.93
CA ARG A 166 -10.07 -15.19 -16.81
C ARG A 166 -9.07 -14.17 -17.32
N TYR A 167 -7.83 -14.59 -17.36
CA TYR A 167 -6.68 -13.85 -17.87
C TYR A 167 -6.03 -14.67 -18.97
N GLU A 168 -5.52 -13.99 -19.98
CA GLU A 168 -4.80 -14.62 -21.09
C GLU A 168 -3.28 -14.49 -20.88
N ARG A 169 -2.53 -15.45 -21.40
CA ARG A 169 -1.08 -15.38 -21.48
C ARG A 169 -0.65 -14.09 -22.18
N GLY A 170 0.31 -13.39 -21.60
CA GLY A 170 0.81 -12.10 -22.12
C GLY A 170 -0.01 -10.90 -21.67
N GLU A 171 -1.12 -11.11 -20.95
CA GLU A 171 -1.87 -10.01 -20.35
C GLU A 171 -1.04 -9.32 -19.26
N THR A 172 -1.08 -7.98 -19.25
CA THR A 172 -0.38 -7.16 -18.26
C THR A 172 -1.38 -6.55 -17.30
N ILE A 173 -1.25 -6.90 -16.02
CA ILE A 173 -2.14 -6.49 -14.92
C ILE A 173 -1.36 -5.70 -13.86
N SER A 174 -2.07 -5.08 -12.91
CA SER A 174 -1.45 -4.43 -11.76
C SER A 174 -0.82 -5.46 -10.82
N PHE A 175 0.18 -5.04 -10.03
CA PHE A 175 0.77 -5.90 -9.00
C PHE A 175 -0.28 -6.35 -7.98
N GLN A 176 -1.18 -5.46 -7.58
CA GLN A 176 -2.23 -5.80 -6.62
C GLN A 176 -3.21 -6.83 -7.18
N GLU A 177 -3.56 -6.73 -8.45
CA GLU A 177 -4.42 -7.73 -9.11
C GLU A 177 -3.73 -9.10 -9.19
N TYR A 178 -2.45 -9.13 -9.53
CA TYR A 178 -1.64 -10.33 -9.53
C TYR A 178 -1.52 -10.94 -8.12
N PHE A 179 -1.21 -10.11 -7.12
CA PHE A 179 -0.93 -10.60 -5.78
C PHE A 179 -2.19 -10.97 -4.99
N VAL A 180 -3.22 -10.10 -5.04
CA VAL A 180 -4.45 -10.26 -4.25
C VAL A 180 -5.46 -11.13 -4.98
N ARG A 181 -5.80 -10.81 -6.23
CA ARG A 181 -6.87 -11.48 -6.97
C ARG A 181 -6.42 -12.85 -7.49
N LEU A 182 -5.25 -12.92 -8.15
CA LEU A 182 -4.66 -14.17 -8.64
C LEU A 182 -3.91 -14.94 -7.57
N ARG A 183 -3.67 -14.36 -6.39
CA ARG A 183 -2.91 -14.97 -5.28
C ARG A 183 -1.54 -15.47 -5.72
N HIS A 184 -0.91 -14.74 -6.66
CA HIS A 184 0.39 -15.06 -7.27
C HIS A 184 0.52 -16.53 -7.73
N ALA A 185 -0.59 -17.13 -8.16
CA ALA A 185 -0.65 -18.56 -8.51
C ALA A 185 -0.20 -18.87 -9.95
N VAL A 186 0.19 -17.87 -10.74
CA VAL A 186 0.63 -18.02 -12.13
C VAL A 186 2.05 -17.47 -12.31
N ALA A 187 2.81 -18.06 -13.23
CA ALA A 187 4.17 -17.61 -13.52
C ALA A 187 4.17 -16.19 -14.15
N VAL A 188 5.20 -15.43 -13.84
CA VAL A 188 5.41 -14.07 -14.36
C VAL A 188 6.37 -14.13 -15.54
N ALA A 189 5.95 -13.60 -16.69
CA ALA A 189 6.80 -13.46 -17.87
C ALA A 189 7.69 -12.21 -17.76
N GLU A 190 7.14 -11.10 -17.28
CA GLU A 190 7.84 -9.82 -17.21
C GLU A 190 7.30 -8.97 -16.06
N LEU A 191 8.20 -8.19 -15.45
CA LEU A 191 7.88 -7.12 -14.51
C LEU A 191 8.26 -5.79 -15.15
N GLN A 192 7.33 -4.83 -15.12
CA GLN A 192 7.53 -3.48 -15.63
C GLN A 192 7.21 -2.47 -14.54
N PHE A 193 7.98 -1.39 -14.49
CA PHE A 193 7.68 -0.23 -13.65
C PHE A 193 7.15 0.88 -14.54
N ALA A 194 5.86 1.18 -14.42
CA ALA A 194 5.21 2.24 -15.15
C ALA A 194 5.31 3.55 -14.35
N GLY A 195 5.61 4.64 -15.06
CA GLY A 195 5.83 5.96 -14.47
C GLY A 195 7.31 6.35 -14.41
N ALA A 196 7.56 7.64 -14.33
CA ALA A 196 8.91 8.20 -14.15
C ALA A 196 9.08 8.57 -12.67
N ALA A 197 9.85 7.78 -11.95
CA ALA A 197 10.15 8.05 -10.54
C ALA A 197 11.37 8.96 -10.39
N SER A 198 11.26 9.94 -9.53
CA SER A 198 12.41 10.62 -8.92
C SER A 198 12.34 10.43 -7.41
N ALA A 199 13.49 10.25 -6.78
CA ALA A 199 13.52 10.14 -5.32
C ALA A 199 12.93 11.39 -4.67
N THR A 200 12.27 11.22 -3.52
CA THR A 200 11.82 12.35 -2.72
C THR A 200 13.02 13.17 -2.23
N PRO A 201 12.92 14.50 -2.06
CA PRO A 201 14.01 15.29 -1.50
C PRO A 201 14.53 14.74 -0.17
N ASN A 202 13.64 14.40 0.74
CA ASN A 202 14.00 13.82 2.04
C ASN A 202 14.61 12.41 1.92
N GLY A 203 14.29 11.67 0.86
CA GLY A 203 14.86 10.36 0.58
C GLY A 203 16.28 10.41 0.00
N LEU A 204 16.69 11.56 -0.54
CA LEU A 204 18.07 11.79 -1.01
C LEU A 204 19.02 12.18 0.13
N ASP A 205 18.47 12.78 1.20
CA ASP A 205 19.23 13.26 2.35
C ASP A 205 19.36 12.22 3.47
N THR A 206 18.78 11.02 3.26
CA THR A 206 18.78 9.89 4.21
C THR A 206 19.81 8.85 3.82
#